data_a7ad151baad811f797b64e6c8b6eb435
#
_entry.id   a7ad151baad811f797b64e6c8b6eb435
#
_cell.length_a   1.000
_cell.length_b   1.000
_cell.length_c   1.000
_cell.angle_alpha   90.00
_cell.angle_beta   90.00
_cell.angle_gamma   90.00
#
_symmetry.space_group_name_H-M   'P 1'
#
loop_
_entity.id
_entity.type
_entity.pdbx_description
1 polymer ?
#
loop_
_entity_poly.entity_id
_entity_poly.type
_entity_poly.pdbx_seq_one_letter_code
_entity_poly.pdbx_strand_id
1 'polypeptide(L)'
;MKLSIAIPDSSLTDEKTLENKTRKIASIARSCGIFRVHEIIIYRDGKGNENDSKLFVTILKYLETPQYFRRDVFGKTSILKFVGALPPLKIPNQIGTSDPKELKKNDVREGVIVRIKGQKGVDIGVNQMINYYSKHDIGKRIIVQIKNTFPDLSVKEITKNEIPGYWSYNVRQSSNLLSVLSNWD
;
A
#
# COMPACT_ATOMS: atom_id res chain seq x y z
N MET A 1 -12.55 -9.08 -14.16
CA MET A 1 -12.99 -7.66 -14.18
C MET A 1 -12.23 -6.93 -13.06
N LYS A 2 -11.59 -5.79 -13.34
CA LYS A 2 -10.95 -4.94 -12.33
C LYS A 2 -11.94 -3.84 -11.95
N LEU A 3 -12.18 -3.66 -10.64
CA LEU A 3 -13.06 -2.62 -10.13
C LEU A 3 -12.23 -1.38 -9.78
N SER A 4 -12.57 -0.23 -10.36
CA SER A 4 -12.00 1.08 -10.01
C SER A 4 -13.10 1.98 -9.48
N ILE A 5 -12.76 2.87 -8.55
CA ILE A 5 -13.67 3.89 -8.03
C ILE A 5 -13.03 5.27 -8.11
N ALA A 6 -13.85 6.28 -8.41
CA ALA A 6 -13.44 7.68 -8.38
C ALA A 6 -14.18 8.40 -7.25
N ILE A 7 -13.45 9.15 -6.43
CA ILE A 7 -13.96 9.87 -5.26
C ILE A 7 -13.53 11.33 -5.35
N PRO A 8 -14.43 12.30 -5.21
CA PRO A 8 -14.08 13.71 -5.19
C PRO A 8 -13.30 14.07 -3.92
N ASP A 9 -12.34 14.97 -4.01
CA ASP A 9 -11.58 15.45 -2.85
C ASP A 9 -12.46 16.24 -1.88
N SER A 10 -13.57 16.81 -2.35
CA SER A 10 -14.58 17.47 -1.51
C SER A 10 -15.31 16.53 -0.57
N SER A 11 -15.22 15.21 -0.74
CA SER A 11 -15.87 14.25 0.16
C SER A 11 -15.38 14.33 1.62
N LEU A 12 -14.33 15.11 1.90
CA LEU A 12 -13.86 15.38 3.28
C LEU A 12 -14.32 16.72 3.84
N THR A 13 -15.05 17.54 3.10
CA THR A 13 -15.40 18.91 3.51
C THR A 13 -16.43 18.96 4.63
N ASP A 14 -17.23 17.92 4.80
CA ASP A 14 -18.19 17.74 5.91
C ASP A 14 -17.50 17.41 7.26
N GLU A 15 -16.25 16.98 7.22
CA GLU A 15 -15.47 16.65 8.42
C GLU A 15 -14.61 17.83 8.86
N LYS A 16 -14.83 18.30 10.10
CA LYS A 16 -14.16 19.52 10.61
C LYS A 16 -12.77 19.26 11.16
N THR A 17 -12.48 18.04 11.63
CA THR A 17 -11.20 17.73 12.30
C THR A 17 -10.36 16.76 11.48
N LEU A 18 -9.03 16.86 11.61
CA LEU A 18 -8.10 15.93 10.98
C LEU A 18 -8.36 14.49 11.42
N GLU A 19 -8.75 14.28 12.67
CA GLU A 19 -9.09 12.96 13.20
C GLU A 19 -10.29 12.35 12.48
N ASN A 20 -11.40 13.11 12.36
CA ASN A 20 -12.60 12.66 11.67
C ASN A 20 -12.34 12.38 10.19
N LYS A 21 -11.62 13.27 9.49
CA LYS A 21 -11.17 13.05 8.12
C LYS A 21 -10.37 11.75 8.00
N THR A 22 -9.45 11.51 8.93
CA THR A 22 -8.64 10.28 8.96
C THR A 22 -9.51 9.03 9.14
N ARG A 23 -10.49 9.06 10.04
CA ARG A 23 -11.44 7.95 10.27
C ARG A 23 -12.32 7.69 9.04
N LYS A 24 -12.82 8.76 8.40
CA LYS A 24 -13.62 8.65 7.16
C LYS A 24 -12.83 7.99 6.03
N ILE A 25 -11.60 8.42 5.80
CA ILE A 25 -10.71 7.82 4.82
C ILE A 25 -10.44 6.32 5.13
N ALA A 26 -10.24 5.99 6.40
CA ALA A 26 -10.04 4.61 6.82
C ALA A 26 -11.27 3.73 6.57
N SER A 27 -12.48 4.26 6.78
CA SER A 27 -13.74 3.56 6.45
C SER A 27 -13.84 3.28 4.96
N ILE A 28 -13.52 4.27 4.12
CA ILE A 28 -13.47 4.12 2.65
C ILE A 28 -12.45 3.05 2.26
N ALA A 29 -11.23 3.13 2.78
CA ALA A 29 -10.18 2.15 2.52
C ALA A 29 -10.62 0.72 2.88
N ARG A 30 -11.29 0.57 4.03
CA ARG A 30 -11.82 -0.73 4.47
C ARG A 30 -12.88 -1.27 3.53
N SER A 31 -13.83 -0.44 3.11
CA SER A 31 -14.85 -0.81 2.12
C SER A 31 -14.20 -1.22 0.79
N CYS A 32 -13.22 -0.46 0.32
CA CYS A 32 -12.47 -0.81 -0.88
C CYS A 32 -11.76 -2.16 -0.77
N GLY A 33 -11.20 -2.47 0.40
CA GLY A 33 -10.59 -3.78 0.67
C GLY A 33 -11.61 -4.92 0.64
N ILE A 34 -12.77 -4.74 1.29
CA ILE A 34 -13.86 -5.74 1.33
C ILE A 34 -14.39 -6.03 -0.08
N PHE A 35 -14.65 -4.98 -0.87
CA PHE A 35 -15.17 -5.12 -2.23
C PHE A 35 -14.08 -5.36 -3.29
N ARG A 36 -12.82 -5.58 -2.88
CA ARG A 36 -11.69 -5.88 -3.76
C ARG A 36 -11.50 -4.84 -4.87
N VAL A 37 -11.62 -3.56 -4.51
CA VAL A 37 -11.34 -2.44 -5.40
C VAL A 37 -9.87 -2.47 -5.80
N HIS A 38 -9.57 -2.39 -7.10
CA HIS A 38 -8.21 -2.46 -7.63
C HIS A 38 -7.55 -1.09 -7.73
N GLU A 39 -8.36 -0.04 -7.95
CA GLU A 39 -7.87 1.33 -8.05
C GLU A 39 -8.82 2.30 -7.37
N ILE A 40 -8.26 3.23 -6.59
CA ILE A 40 -8.97 4.36 -5.98
C ILE A 40 -8.41 5.62 -6.61
N ILE A 41 -9.26 6.41 -7.25
CA ILE A 41 -8.89 7.65 -7.93
C ILE A 41 -9.48 8.82 -7.13
N ILE A 42 -8.61 9.67 -6.60
CA ILE A 42 -9.04 10.91 -5.95
C ILE A 42 -8.97 12.02 -6.99
N TYR A 43 -10.10 12.61 -7.34
CA TYR A 43 -10.15 13.68 -8.33
C TYR A 43 -10.57 15.02 -7.72
N ARG A 44 -10.11 16.12 -8.33
CA ARG A 44 -10.52 17.47 -7.94
C ARG A 44 -11.87 17.80 -8.58
N ASP A 45 -12.83 18.23 -7.76
CA ASP A 45 -14.17 18.66 -8.22
C ASP A 45 -14.38 20.17 -8.08
N GLY A 46 -13.34 20.90 -7.65
CA GLY A 46 -13.38 22.35 -7.46
C GLY A 46 -14.06 22.80 -6.15
N LYS A 47 -14.60 21.89 -5.36
CA LYS A 47 -15.21 22.17 -4.05
C LYS A 47 -14.34 21.75 -2.87
N GLY A 48 -13.39 20.84 -3.12
CA GLY A 48 -12.38 20.41 -2.16
C GLY A 48 -11.19 21.37 -2.12
N ASN A 49 -10.21 21.03 -1.29
CA ASN A 49 -8.95 21.77 -1.19
C ASN A 49 -7.74 20.84 -1.31
N GLU A 50 -6.58 21.43 -1.63
CA GLU A 50 -5.36 20.68 -1.89
C GLU A 50 -4.87 19.88 -0.67
N ASN A 51 -5.05 20.41 0.53
CA ASN A 51 -4.65 19.72 1.76
C ASN A 51 -5.49 18.45 1.99
N ASP A 52 -6.78 18.52 1.74
CA ASP A 52 -7.68 17.36 1.85
C ASP A 52 -7.39 16.32 0.77
N SER A 53 -7.12 16.75 -0.45
CA SER A 53 -6.71 15.86 -1.52
C SER A 53 -5.40 15.12 -1.18
N LYS A 54 -4.40 15.86 -0.68
CA LYS A 54 -3.12 15.28 -0.23
C LYS A 54 -3.30 14.35 0.97
N LEU A 55 -4.13 14.73 1.95
CA LEU A 55 -4.48 13.93 3.10
C LEU A 55 -5.09 12.59 2.67
N PHE A 56 -6.07 12.64 1.77
CA PHE A 56 -6.78 11.49 1.25
C PHE A 56 -5.81 10.47 0.62
N VAL A 57 -5.04 10.93 -0.34
CA VAL A 57 -4.06 10.09 -1.06
C VAL A 57 -3.02 9.50 -0.10
N THR A 58 -2.52 10.32 0.83
CA THR A 58 -1.48 9.89 1.77
C THR A 58 -1.99 8.80 2.71
N ILE A 59 -3.17 8.98 3.30
CA ILE A 59 -3.73 8.00 4.24
C ILE A 59 -4.13 6.71 3.52
N LEU A 60 -4.72 6.78 2.32
CA LEU A 60 -5.02 5.59 1.54
C LEU A 60 -3.77 4.77 1.21
N LYS A 61 -2.69 5.43 0.78
CA LYS A 61 -1.39 4.78 0.51
C LYS A 61 -0.78 4.20 1.79
N TYR A 62 -0.87 4.93 2.90
CA TYR A 62 -0.39 4.45 4.20
C TYR A 62 -1.13 3.19 4.65
N LEU A 63 -2.45 3.17 4.53
CA LEU A 63 -3.27 2.02 4.92
C LEU A 63 -3.03 0.80 4.03
N GLU A 64 -2.80 1.01 2.74
CA GLU A 64 -2.47 -0.07 1.79
C GLU A 64 -1.07 -0.66 2.06
N THR A 65 -0.13 0.14 2.53
CA THR A 65 1.23 -0.31 2.80
C THR A 65 1.28 -1.29 3.97
N PRO A 66 1.94 -2.45 3.84
CA PRO A 66 2.15 -3.41 4.92
C PRO A 66 2.75 -2.74 6.17
N GLN A 67 2.29 -3.15 7.36
CA GLN A 67 2.64 -2.48 8.62
C GLN A 67 4.15 -2.40 8.86
N TYR A 68 4.88 -3.45 8.51
CA TYR A 68 6.33 -3.55 8.72
C TYR A 68 7.15 -2.57 7.88
N PHE A 69 6.56 -1.99 6.79
CA PHE A 69 7.23 -0.98 5.98
C PHE A 69 6.79 0.46 6.25
N ARG A 70 5.71 0.69 6.98
CA ARG A 70 5.12 2.03 7.10
C ARG A 70 6.09 3.07 7.62
N ARG A 71 6.95 2.69 8.58
CA ARG A 71 7.97 3.60 9.13
C ARG A 71 8.99 4.03 8.08
N ASP A 72 9.44 3.09 7.25
CA ASP A 72 10.50 3.33 6.27
C ASP A 72 9.98 4.11 5.05
N VAL A 73 8.72 3.88 4.68
CA VAL A 73 8.10 4.53 3.51
C VAL A 73 7.59 5.93 3.80
N PHE A 74 7.01 6.19 4.99
CA PHE A 74 6.30 7.45 5.24
C PHE A 74 7.03 8.39 6.20
N GLY A 75 7.92 7.93 7.04
CA GLY A 75 8.54 8.75 8.07
C GLY A 75 7.52 9.37 9.06
N LYS A 76 7.97 10.37 9.82
CA LYS A 76 7.10 11.13 10.73
C LYS A 76 6.53 12.36 10.01
N THR A 77 5.21 12.46 9.90
CA THR A 77 4.50 13.62 9.32
C THR A 77 3.22 13.93 10.09
N SER A 78 2.86 15.21 10.18
CA SER A 78 1.62 15.66 10.84
C SER A 78 0.35 15.10 10.19
N ILE A 79 0.40 14.81 8.88
CA ILE A 79 -0.71 14.19 8.13
C ILE A 79 -1.10 12.83 8.75
N LEU A 80 -0.12 12.09 9.27
CA LEU A 80 -0.31 10.75 9.82
C LEU A 80 -0.51 10.74 11.35
N LYS A 81 -0.81 11.89 11.97
CA LYS A 81 -0.94 12.01 13.44
C LYS A 81 -1.93 11.03 14.04
N PHE A 82 -3.06 10.77 13.39
CA PHE A 82 -4.16 9.94 13.91
C PHE A 82 -4.24 8.53 13.32
N VAL A 83 -3.32 8.15 12.42
CA VAL A 83 -3.38 6.82 11.76
C VAL A 83 -3.05 5.65 12.71
N GLY A 84 -2.34 5.91 13.81
CA GLY A 84 -2.01 4.88 14.81
C GLY A 84 -3.23 4.28 15.52
N ALA A 85 -4.34 5.02 15.57
CA ALA A 85 -5.61 4.54 16.14
C ALA A 85 -6.48 3.76 15.14
N LEU A 86 -6.09 3.67 13.88
CA LEU A 86 -6.85 2.99 12.85
C LEU A 86 -6.61 1.48 12.88
N PRO A 87 -7.66 0.66 12.71
CA PRO A 87 -7.48 -0.76 12.56
C PRO A 87 -6.74 -1.07 11.24
N PRO A 88 -5.92 -2.14 11.19
CA PRO A 88 -5.26 -2.55 9.98
C PRO A 88 -6.28 -3.00 8.93
N LEU A 89 -5.96 -2.77 7.66
CA LEU A 89 -6.71 -3.38 6.56
C LEU A 89 -6.38 -4.87 6.50
N LYS A 90 -7.41 -5.71 6.42
CA LYS A 90 -7.24 -7.15 6.22
C LYS A 90 -7.28 -7.49 4.74
N ILE A 91 -6.33 -6.95 3.97
CA ILE A 91 -6.16 -7.23 2.54
C ILE A 91 -4.95 -8.15 2.32
N PRO A 92 -4.90 -8.91 1.21
CA PRO A 92 -3.91 -9.98 1.02
C PRO A 92 -2.44 -9.53 1.17
N ASN A 93 -2.07 -8.36 0.69
CA ASN A 93 -0.69 -7.86 0.81
C ASN A 93 -0.24 -7.56 2.25
N GLN A 94 -1.17 -7.51 3.22
CA GLN A 94 -0.88 -7.23 4.63
C GLN A 94 -0.91 -8.48 5.52
N ILE A 95 -1.32 -9.61 4.96
CA ILE A 95 -1.37 -10.88 5.70
C ILE A 95 0.03 -11.49 5.69
N GLY A 96 0.54 -11.84 6.86
CA GLY A 96 1.83 -12.51 6.94
C GLY A 96 2.35 -12.65 8.36
N THR A 97 3.27 -13.58 8.52
CA THR A 97 4.01 -13.84 9.76
C THR A 97 5.32 -13.05 9.77
N SER A 98 5.86 -12.79 10.98
CA SER A 98 7.22 -12.28 11.17
C SER A 98 8.25 -13.41 11.38
N ASP A 99 7.80 -14.65 11.56
CA ASP A 99 8.69 -15.80 11.70
C ASP A 99 9.06 -16.38 10.33
N PRO A 100 10.34 -16.39 9.94
CA PRO A 100 10.77 -16.97 8.66
C PRO A 100 10.50 -18.47 8.54
N LYS A 101 10.33 -19.20 9.66
CA LYS A 101 10.05 -20.65 9.68
C LYS A 101 8.62 -20.98 9.25
N GLU A 102 7.69 -20.02 9.39
CA GLU A 102 6.30 -20.19 8.99
C GLU A 102 6.05 -19.91 7.49
N LEU A 103 7.06 -19.36 6.81
CA LEU A 103 6.96 -19.11 5.37
C LEU A 103 6.90 -20.41 4.58
N LYS A 104 6.01 -20.45 3.61
CA LYS A 104 5.86 -21.59 2.70
C LYS A 104 6.41 -21.26 1.32
N LYS A 105 6.85 -22.27 0.61
CA LYS A 105 7.21 -22.14 -0.81
C LYS A 105 6.01 -21.61 -1.60
N ASN A 106 6.26 -20.66 -2.47
CA ASN A 106 5.28 -19.93 -3.28
C ASN A 106 4.44 -18.88 -2.52
N ASP A 107 4.64 -18.68 -1.21
CA ASP A 107 4.04 -17.52 -0.54
C ASP A 107 4.45 -16.23 -1.22
N VAL A 108 3.51 -15.31 -1.38
CA VAL A 108 3.75 -14.00 -1.98
C VAL A 108 3.81 -12.95 -0.88
N ARG A 109 4.81 -12.07 -0.96
CA ARG A 109 5.02 -11.00 -0.01
C ARG A 109 5.39 -9.69 -0.71
N GLU A 110 5.05 -8.58 -0.09
CA GLU A 110 5.72 -7.34 -0.45
C GLU A 110 7.07 -7.25 0.24
N GLY A 111 8.03 -6.69 -0.48
CA GLY A 111 9.36 -6.44 0.00
C GLY A 111 9.82 -5.01 -0.29
N VAL A 112 10.79 -4.56 0.48
CA VAL A 112 11.48 -3.29 0.23
C VAL A 112 12.97 -3.57 0.04
N ILE A 113 13.57 -2.94 -0.97
CA ILE A 113 15.01 -3.07 -1.21
C ILE A 113 15.74 -2.28 -0.13
N VAL A 114 16.62 -2.96 0.58
CA VAL A 114 17.40 -2.40 1.70
C VAL A 114 18.90 -2.63 1.48
N ARG A 115 19.73 -1.94 2.27
CA ARG A 115 21.17 -2.19 2.32
C ARG A 115 21.49 -3.10 3.52
N ILE A 116 22.14 -4.23 3.26
CA ILE A 116 22.55 -5.20 4.26
C ILE A 116 24.07 -5.35 4.15
N LYS A 117 24.82 -4.96 5.19
CA LYS A 117 26.30 -5.06 5.25
C LYS A 117 26.98 -4.59 3.95
N GLY A 118 26.50 -3.48 3.39
CA GLY A 118 27.06 -2.90 2.16
C GLY A 118 26.48 -3.44 0.84
N GLN A 119 25.77 -4.54 0.86
CA GLN A 119 25.12 -5.15 -0.30
C GLN A 119 23.61 -4.87 -0.34
N LYS A 120 22.99 -5.03 -1.49
CA LYS A 120 21.53 -4.97 -1.60
C LYS A 120 20.90 -6.26 -1.10
N GLY A 121 19.78 -6.11 -0.42
CA GLY A 121 18.93 -7.20 0.01
C GLY A 121 17.47 -6.77 -0.04
N VAL A 122 16.59 -7.65 0.35
CA VAL A 122 15.16 -7.37 0.47
C VAL A 122 14.67 -7.68 1.88
N ASP A 123 13.97 -6.74 2.46
CA ASP A 123 13.19 -6.92 3.68
C ASP A 123 11.74 -7.27 3.27
N ILE A 124 11.23 -8.37 3.77
CA ILE A 124 9.86 -8.86 3.53
C ILE A 124 9.02 -8.91 4.82
N GLY A 125 9.48 -8.23 5.87
CA GLY A 125 8.80 -8.15 7.16
C GLY A 125 8.93 -9.38 8.03
N VAL A 126 9.95 -10.22 7.83
CA VAL A 126 10.32 -11.32 8.72
C VAL A 126 11.61 -10.99 9.47
N ASN A 127 11.86 -11.68 10.60
CA ASN A 127 13.05 -11.46 11.44
C ASN A 127 14.36 -11.95 10.79
N GLN A 128 14.40 -11.95 9.47
CA GLN A 128 15.56 -12.36 8.68
C GLN A 128 15.62 -11.54 7.39
N MET A 129 16.74 -10.87 7.18
CA MET A 129 17.01 -10.18 5.92
C MET A 129 17.45 -11.16 4.85
N ILE A 130 16.98 -10.94 3.61
CA ILE A 130 17.27 -11.83 2.50
C ILE A 130 18.26 -11.15 1.55
N ASN A 131 19.38 -11.81 1.30
CA ASN A 131 20.32 -11.34 0.27
C ASN A 131 19.63 -11.43 -1.09
N TYR A 132 19.58 -10.30 -1.77
CA TYR A 132 18.87 -10.19 -3.05
C TYR A 132 19.59 -9.21 -3.98
N TYR A 133 20.08 -9.72 -5.09
CA TYR A 133 20.67 -8.87 -6.12
C TYR A 133 19.56 -8.18 -6.91
N SER A 134 19.42 -6.89 -6.70
CA SER A 134 18.38 -6.07 -7.35
C SER A 134 18.98 -4.95 -8.19
N LYS A 135 18.36 -4.70 -9.35
CA LYS A 135 18.59 -3.49 -10.16
C LYS A 135 17.89 -2.26 -9.61
N HIS A 136 16.89 -2.45 -8.74
CA HIS A 136 16.12 -1.37 -8.15
C HIS A 136 16.91 -0.59 -7.11
N ASP A 137 16.50 0.65 -6.90
CA ASP A 137 17.08 1.51 -5.86
C ASP A 137 16.62 1.09 -4.46
N ILE A 138 17.42 1.48 -3.46
CA ILE A 138 17.08 1.28 -2.04
C ILE A 138 15.79 2.06 -1.74
N GLY A 139 14.90 1.45 -0.96
CA GLY A 139 13.57 1.97 -0.64
C GLY A 139 12.49 1.61 -1.68
N LYS A 140 12.86 0.99 -2.82
CA LYS A 140 11.88 0.53 -3.80
C LYS A 140 11.07 -0.64 -3.24
N ARG A 141 9.74 -0.54 -3.30
CA ARG A 141 8.80 -1.65 -3.02
C ARG A 141 8.75 -2.58 -4.23
N ILE A 142 8.81 -3.87 -3.98
CA ILE A 142 8.68 -4.94 -4.96
C ILE A 142 7.76 -6.03 -4.41
N ILE A 143 7.25 -6.88 -5.28
CA ILE A 143 6.50 -8.07 -4.87
C ILE A 143 7.40 -9.26 -5.12
N VAL A 144 7.50 -10.14 -4.12
CA VAL A 144 8.35 -11.33 -4.20
C VAL A 144 7.57 -12.58 -3.85
N GLN A 145 7.97 -13.68 -4.47
CA GLN A 145 7.51 -15.02 -4.18
C GLN A 145 8.63 -15.80 -3.47
N ILE A 146 8.30 -16.51 -2.40
CA ILE A 146 9.25 -17.37 -1.67
C ILE A 146 9.65 -18.55 -2.57
N LYS A 147 10.93 -18.67 -2.83
CA LYS A 147 11.51 -19.73 -3.65
C LYS A 147 11.99 -20.89 -2.78
N ASN A 148 12.82 -20.58 -1.79
CA ASN A 148 13.27 -21.51 -0.77
C ASN A 148 12.85 -21.01 0.61
N THR A 149 12.53 -21.95 1.50
CA THR A 149 12.12 -21.67 2.88
C THR A 149 13.31 -21.69 3.84
N PHE A 150 13.07 -21.39 5.11
CA PHE A 150 14.08 -21.47 6.16
C PHE A 150 14.79 -22.86 6.17
N PRO A 151 16.13 -22.95 6.37
CA PRO A 151 17.05 -21.85 6.72
C PRO A 151 17.56 -21.03 5.52
N ASP A 152 17.53 -21.56 4.31
CA ASP A 152 18.11 -20.96 3.10
C ASP A 152 17.09 -20.10 2.35
N LEU A 153 16.48 -19.15 3.08
CA LEU A 153 15.41 -18.31 2.57
C LEU A 153 15.87 -17.53 1.34
N SER A 154 15.16 -17.73 0.24
CA SER A 154 15.38 -17.00 -1.01
C SER A 154 14.06 -16.63 -1.69
N VAL A 155 14.10 -15.59 -2.49
CA VAL A 155 12.93 -15.02 -3.14
C VAL A 155 13.16 -14.80 -4.64
N LYS A 156 12.05 -14.70 -5.36
CA LYS A 156 11.98 -14.30 -6.77
C LYS A 156 11.04 -13.10 -6.85
N GLU A 157 11.44 -12.05 -7.55
CA GLU A 157 10.56 -10.95 -7.88
C GLU A 157 9.49 -11.41 -8.86
N ILE A 158 8.26 -10.96 -8.61
CA ILE A 158 7.11 -11.20 -9.48
C ILE A 158 6.34 -9.90 -9.67
N THR A 159 5.53 -9.84 -10.72
CA THR A 159 4.62 -8.73 -10.97
C THR A 159 3.26 -8.96 -10.32
N LYS A 160 2.51 -7.88 -10.09
CA LYS A 160 1.14 -7.96 -9.55
C LYS A 160 0.20 -8.80 -10.43
N ASN A 161 0.46 -8.86 -11.74
CA ASN A 161 -0.35 -9.66 -12.69
C ASN A 161 -0.11 -11.17 -12.55
N GLU A 162 0.99 -11.60 -11.95
CA GLU A 162 1.30 -13.01 -11.69
C GLU A 162 0.61 -13.53 -10.41
N ILE A 163 -0.02 -12.65 -9.63
CA ILE A 163 -0.73 -13.03 -8.39
C ILE A 163 -2.16 -13.43 -8.76
N PRO A 164 -2.60 -14.64 -8.44
CA PRO A 164 -3.97 -15.03 -8.66
C PRO A 164 -4.92 -14.25 -7.74
N GLY A 165 -5.88 -13.53 -8.34
CA GLY A 165 -6.90 -12.81 -7.61
C GLY A 165 -6.51 -11.40 -7.16
N TYR A 166 -7.17 -10.93 -6.11
CA TYR A 166 -6.97 -9.60 -5.54
C TYR A 166 -5.75 -9.57 -4.62
N TRP A 167 -4.92 -8.54 -4.77
CA TRP A 167 -3.76 -8.31 -3.91
C TRP A 167 -3.92 -7.08 -3.01
N SER A 168 -4.06 -5.93 -3.63
CA SER A 168 -4.25 -4.63 -2.98
C SER A 168 -4.81 -3.62 -3.98
N TYR A 169 -5.21 -2.44 -3.50
CA TYR A 169 -5.58 -1.34 -4.39
C TYR A 169 -4.38 -0.45 -4.74
N ASN A 170 -4.50 0.25 -5.86
CA ASN A 170 -3.63 1.38 -6.19
C ASN A 170 -4.36 2.69 -5.86
N VAL A 171 -3.58 3.75 -5.58
CA VAL A 171 -4.14 5.10 -5.36
C VAL A 171 -3.57 6.05 -6.38
N ARG A 172 -4.44 6.67 -7.16
CA ARG A 172 -4.11 7.68 -8.17
C ARG A 172 -4.83 8.99 -7.87
N GLN A 173 -4.20 10.10 -8.20
CA GLN A 173 -4.82 11.43 -8.16
C GLN A 173 -5.09 11.91 -9.58
N SER A 174 -6.20 12.60 -9.77
CA SER A 174 -6.58 13.19 -11.05
C SER A 174 -6.97 14.66 -10.89
N SER A 175 -6.72 15.45 -11.93
CA SER A 175 -7.03 16.88 -11.94
C SER A 175 -8.53 17.18 -11.96
N ASN A 176 -9.34 16.30 -12.54
CA ASN A 176 -10.79 16.43 -12.65
C ASN A 176 -11.44 15.09 -13.06
N LEU A 177 -12.77 15.04 -13.03
CA LEU A 177 -13.53 13.85 -13.40
C LEU A 177 -13.42 13.50 -14.90
N LEU A 178 -13.35 14.49 -15.79
CA LEU A 178 -13.21 14.23 -17.23
C LEU A 178 -11.91 13.48 -17.52
N SER A 179 -10.79 13.87 -16.87
CA SER A 179 -9.52 13.16 -16.98
C SER A 179 -9.58 11.74 -16.40
N VAL A 180 -10.47 11.46 -15.47
CA VAL A 180 -10.71 10.08 -15.00
C VAL A 180 -11.42 9.29 -16.09
N LEU A 181 -12.50 9.83 -16.64
CA LEU A 181 -13.36 9.15 -17.62
C LEU A 181 -12.63 8.91 -18.95
N SER A 182 -11.82 9.86 -19.42
CA SER A 182 -11.05 9.70 -20.67
C SER A 182 -9.96 8.62 -20.59
N ASN A 183 -9.57 8.20 -19.39
CA ASN A 183 -8.58 7.14 -19.14
C ASN A 183 -9.22 5.93 -18.41
N TRP A 184 -10.52 5.76 -18.54
CA TRP A 184 -11.26 4.66 -17.94
C TRP A 184 -11.37 3.53 -18.96
N ASP A 185 -10.51 2.50 -18.80
CA ASP A 185 -10.52 1.26 -19.60
C ASP A 185 -11.35 0.15 -18.94
#